data_417e6c7db095b6d218634c62fb75bb2a
#
_entry.id   417e6c7db095b6d218634c62fb75bb2a
#
_cell.length_a   1.000
_cell.length_b   1.000
_cell.length_c   1.000
_cell.angle_alpha   90.00
_cell.angle_beta   90.00
_cell.angle_gamma   90.00
#
_symmetry.space_group_name_H-M   'P 1'
#
loop_
_entity.id
_entity.type
_entity.pdbx_description
1 polymer ?
#
loop_
_entity_poly.entity_id
_entity_poly.type
_entity_poly.pdbx_seq_one_letter_code
_entity_poly.pdbx_strand_id
1 'polypeptide(L)'
;MANFIKPYNDDPFVGHLATPITSSAVTRAILQNLPAYRFGLTPLLRGLEIGLAHGYFLIGPFVKLGPLRNSDIGLLAGFFSTVGLILILTLGLTIYGAASFGQDKSKSSGNELQTKRSWDQFKGGFFVGACGSAGFAFICLSSIPTFTLS
;
A
#
# COMPACT_ATOMS: atom_id res chain seq x y z
N MET A 1 -14.40 -23.30 -30.01
CA MET A 1 -14.64 -22.75 -28.66
C MET A 1 -13.95 -21.41 -28.54
N ALA A 2 -14.65 -20.38 -28.06
CA ALA A 2 -14.01 -19.09 -27.79
C ALA A 2 -13.01 -19.25 -26.67
N ASN A 3 -11.74 -18.97 -26.93
CA ASN A 3 -10.68 -19.09 -25.92
C ASN A 3 -10.64 -17.81 -25.12
N PHE A 4 -11.37 -17.77 -24.00
CA PHE A 4 -11.49 -16.59 -23.12
C PHE A 4 -10.25 -16.34 -22.26
N ILE A 5 -9.36 -17.33 -22.16
CA ILE A 5 -8.13 -17.26 -21.38
C ILE A 5 -6.97 -17.42 -22.34
N LYS A 6 -6.08 -16.43 -22.38
CA LYS A 6 -4.90 -16.42 -23.26
C LYS A 6 -3.65 -16.11 -22.45
N PRO A 7 -2.46 -16.53 -22.89
CA PRO A 7 -1.21 -16.03 -22.36
C PRO A 7 -1.16 -14.49 -22.47
N TYR A 8 -0.55 -13.84 -21.49
CA TYR A 8 -0.37 -12.38 -21.54
C TYR A 8 0.54 -12.01 -22.72
N ASN A 9 0.09 -11.10 -23.59
CA ASN A 9 0.77 -10.72 -24.84
C ASN A 9 1.04 -11.91 -25.78
N ASP A 10 0.19 -12.96 -25.72
CA ASP A 10 0.36 -14.20 -26.50
C ASP A 10 1.69 -14.94 -26.25
N ASP A 11 2.39 -14.63 -25.14
CA ASP A 11 3.62 -15.30 -24.75
C ASP A 11 3.33 -16.40 -23.72
N PRO A 12 3.47 -17.69 -24.08
CA PRO A 12 3.18 -18.80 -23.18
C PRO A 12 4.19 -18.96 -22.04
N PHE A 13 5.33 -18.27 -22.09
CA PHE A 13 6.37 -18.32 -21.06
C PHE A 13 6.18 -17.27 -19.96
N VAL A 14 5.28 -16.31 -20.14
CA VAL A 14 4.90 -15.34 -19.10
C VAL A 14 3.86 -15.97 -18.18
N GLY A 15 4.11 -15.98 -16.87
CA GLY A 15 3.22 -16.58 -15.88
C GLY A 15 1.88 -15.86 -15.66
N HIS A 16 1.56 -14.81 -16.43
CA HIS A 16 0.32 -14.07 -16.37
C HIS A 16 -0.66 -14.52 -17.45
N LEU A 17 -1.94 -14.49 -17.11
CA LEU A 17 -3.03 -14.82 -18.05
C LEU A 17 -3.87 -13.57 -18.33
N ALA A 18 -4.17 -13.36 -19.61
CA ALA A 18 -5.20 -12.42 -20.02
C ALA A 18 -6.58 -13.10 -19.91
N THR A 19 -7.41 -12.64 -19.00
CA THR A 19 -8.77 -13.13 -18.76
C THR A 19 -9.78 -12.02 -19.01
N PRO A 20 -11.09 -12.32 -19.17
CA PRO A 20 -12.12 -11.28 -19.25
C PRO A 20 -12.13 -10.32 -18.04
N ILE A 21 -11.70 -10.80 -16.87
CA ILE A 21 -11.60 -9.96 -15.65
C ILE A 21 -10.34 -9.10 -15.69
N THR A 22 -9.16 -9.70 -15.88
CA THR A 22 -7.87 -8.98 -15.83
C THR A 22 -7.67 -8.02 -17.00
N SER A 23 -8.28 -8.31 -18.16
CA SER A 23 -8.14 -7.55 -19.41
C SER A 23 -9.34 -6.64 -19.71
N SER A 24 -10.35 -6.59 -18.84
CA SER A 24 -11.53 -5.75 -19.05
C SER A 24 -11.18 -4.26 -19.02
N ALA A 25 -11.96 -3.44 -19.73
CA ALA A 25 -11.81 -1.99 -19.72
C ALA A 25 -11.98 -1.41 -18.31
N VAL A 26 -12.90 -1.96 -17.53
CA VAL A 26 -13.16 -1.54 -16.14
C VAL A 26 -11.93 -1.82 -15.27
N THR A 27 -11.39 -3.04 -15.31
CA THR A 27 -10.19 -3.39 -14.56
C THR A 27 -9.00 -2.51 -14.91
N ARG A 28 -8.78 -2.25 -16.21
CA ARG A 28 -7.71 -1.36 -16.67
C ARG A 28 -7.92 0.07 -16.17
N ALA A 29 -9.14 0.60 -16.25
CA ALA A 29 -9.44 1.94 -15.77
C ALA A 29 -9.20 2.07 -14.26
N ILE A 30 -9.59 1.07 -13.46
CA ILE A 30 -9.33 1.06 -12.02
C ILE A 30 -7.81 1.02 -11.75
N LEU A 31 -7.10 0.05 -12.35
CA LEU A 31 -5.67 -0.13 -12.11
C LEU A 31 -4.85 1.09 -12.53
N GLN A 32 -5.16 1.70 -13.67
CA GLN A 32 -4.44 2.89 -14.16
C GLN A 32 -4.62 4.11 -13.25
N ASN A 33 -5.67 4.16 -12.44
CA ASN A 33 -5.93 5.24 -11.49
C ASN A 33 -5.34 4.97 -10.09
N LEU A 34 -4.94 3.73 -9.79
CA LEU A 34 -4.29 3.44 -8.51
C LEU A 34 -2.90 4.11 -8.43
N PRO A 35 -2.49 4.58 -7.23
CA PRO A 35 -1.20 5.26 -7.07
C PRO A 35 0.01 4.47 -7.57
N ALA A 36 -0.04 3.13 -7.45
CA ALA A 36 1.05 2.26 -7.90
C ALA A 36 1.26 2.28 -9.43
N TYR A 37 0.19 2.53 -10.21
CA TYR A 37 0.21 2.43 -11.67
C TYR A 37 -0.11 3.75 -12.37
N ARG A 38 -0.60 4.76 -11.65
CA ARG A 38 -0.99 6.05 -12.22
C ARG A 38 0.20 6.74 -12.86
N PHE A 39 0.03 7.16 -14.10
CA PHE A 39 1.06 7.88 -14.85
C PHE A 39 1.33 9.27 -14.25
N GLY A 40 2.58 9.72 -14.30
CA GLY A 40 2.98 11.06 -13.86
C GLY A 40 3.21 11.22 -12.34
N LEU A 41 2.98 10.19 -11.53
CA LEU A 41 3.33 10.23 -10.10
C LEU A 41 4.80 9.87 -9.88
N THR A 42 5.50 10.72 -9.11
CA THR A 42 6.84 10.39 -8.64
C THR A 42 6.81 9.19 -7.66
N PRO A 43 7.91 8.44 -7.53
CA PRO A 43 7.99 7.35 -6.56
C PRO A 43 7.62 7.75 -5.13
N LEU A 44 8.04 8.94 -4.71
CA LEU A 44 7.70 9.50 -3.39
C LEU A 44 6.18 9.67 -3.23
N LEU A 45 5.51 10.28 -4.20
CA LEU A 45 4.06 10.51 -4.15
C LEU A 45 3.27 9.21 -4.24
N ARG A 46 3.72 8.23 -5.02
CA ARG A 46 3.10 6.89 -5.04
C ARG A 46 3.13 6.25 -3.63
N GLY A 47 4.30 6.29 -2.99
CA GLY A 47 4.43 5.81 -1.62
C GLY A 47 3.55 6.57 -0.64
N LEU A 48 3.53 7.90 -0.73
CA LEU A 48 2.74 8.77 0.12
C LEU A 48 1.23 8.46 0.03
N GLU A 49 0.67 8.39 -1.17
CA GLU A 49 -0.76 8.09 -1.36
C GLU A 49 -1.13 6.69 -0.87
N ILE A 50 -0.28 5.69 -1.15
CA ILE A 50 -0.49 4.33 -0.66
C ILE A 50 -0.39 4.30 0.88
N GLY A 51 0.59 5.00 1.44
CA GLY A 51 0.74 5.13 2.89
C GLY A 51 -0.47 5.81 3.55
N LEU A 52 -0.95 6.92 2.98
CA LEU A 52 -2.15 7.60 3.46
C LEU A 52 -3.36 6.67 3.56
N ALA A 53 -3.61 5.87 2.54
CA ALA A 53 -4.70 4.90 2.56
C ALA A 53 -4.50 3.83 3.65
N HIS A 54 -3.30 3.24 3.74
CA HIS A 54 -3.01 2.19 4.70
C HIS A 54 -3.11 2.67 6.15
N GLY A 55 -2.48 3.78 6.50
CA GLY A 55 -2.51 4.31 7.87
C GLY A 55 -3.93 4.67 8.33
N TYR A 56 -4.73 5.27 7.44
CA TYR A 56 -6.11 5.63 7.74
C TYR A 56 -6.98 4.40 8.00
N PHE A 57 -6.89 3.37 7.15
CA PHE A 57 -7.76 2.20 7.28
C PHE A 57 -7.30 1.21 8.35
N LEU A 58 -6.00 1.09 8.61
CA LEU A 58 -5.50 0.10 9.56
C LEU A 58 -5.88 0.38 11.01
N ILE A 59 -6.07 1.63 11.39
CA ILE A 59 -6.39 1.98 12.79
C ILE A 59 -7.75 1.37 13.23
N GLY A 60 -8.73 1.32 12.33
CA GLY A 60 -10.07 0.81 12.62
C GLY A 60 -10.07 -0.62 13.18
N PRO A 61 -9.53 -1.61 12.46
CA PRO A 61 -9.41 -2.98 12.94
C PRO A 61 -8.66 -3.10 14.27
N PHE A 62 -7.56 -2.40 14.46
CA PHE A 62 -6.80 -2.46 15.71
C PHE A 62 -7.57 -1.89 16.90
N VAL A 63 -8.33 -0.82 16.70
CA VAL A 63 -9.19 -0.24 17.75
C VAL A 63 -10.37 -1.18 18.07
N LYS A 64 -11.04 -1.73 17.04
CA LYS A 64 -12.27 -2.51 17.23
C LYS A 64 -12.05 -3.97 17.57
N LEU A 65 -10.96 -4.58 17.12
CA LEU A 65 -10.68 -6.01 17.32
C LEU A 65 -9.50 -6.27 18.25
N GLY A 66 -8.78 -5.21 18.65
CA GLY A 66 -7.63 -5.32 19.54
C GLY A 66 -7.97 -5.85 20.93
N PRO A 67 -7.00 -6.42 21.66
CA PRO A 67 -7.22 -6.98 22.99
C PRO A 67 -7.64 -5.93 24.04
N LEU A 68 -7.27 -4.67 23.83
CA LEU A 68 -7.61 -3.56 24.73
C LEU A 68 -8.83 -2.75 24.27
N ARG A 69 -9.61 -3.23 23.31
CA ARG A 69 -10.75 -2.52 22.72
C ARG A 69 -11.80 -2.03 23.72
N ASN A 70 -11.96 -2.71 24.85
CA ASN A 70 -12.95 -2.40 25.88
C ASN A 70 -12.36 -1.59 27.05
N SER A 71 -11.14 -1.06 26.91
CA SER A 71 -10.48 -0.22 27.93
C SER A 71 -10.48 1.24 27.51
N ASP A 72 -10.32 2.13 28.49
CA ASP A 72 -10.23 3.58 28.26
C ASP A 72 -9.07 3.97 27.32
N ILE A 73 -8.05 3.11 27.24
CA ILE A 73 -6.90 3.29 26.35
C ILE A 73 -7.03 2.54 25.02
N GLY A 74 -8.19 1.95 24.71
CA GLY A 74 -8.39 1.13 23.52
C GLY A 74 -8.06 1.85 22.22
N LEU A 75 -8.45 3.12 22.10
CA LEU A 75 -8.13 3.96 20.94
C LEU A 75 -6.62 4.19 20.81
N LEU A 76 -5.97 4.53 21.92
CA LEU A 76 -4.51 4.76 21.97
C LEU A 76 -3.73 3.47 21.65
N ALA A 77 -4.15 2.35 22.23
CA ALA A 77 -3.56 1.04 21.94
C ALA A 77 -3.70 0.66 20.47
N GLY A 78 -4.87 0.90 19.86
CA GLY A 78 -5.10 0.70 18.44
C GLY A 78 -4.20 1.57 17.56
N PHE A 79 -4.01 2.82 17.93
CA PHE A 79 -3.09 3.73 17.23
C PHE A 79 -1.65 3.22 17.28
N PHE A 80 -1.12 2.88 18.46
CA PHE A 80 0.24 2.36 18.56
C PHE A 80 0.42 1.02 17.85
N SER A 81 -0.59 0.15 17.87
CA SER A 81 -0.57 -1.10 17.10
C SER A 81 -0.49 -0.83 15.59
N THR A 82 -1.22 0.17 15.11
CA THR A 82 -1.16 0.62 13.71
C THR A 82 0.24 1.12 13.36
N VAL A 83 0.82 1.99 14.19
CA VAL A 83 2.20 2.49 13.98
C VAL A 83 3.20 1.35 14.00
N GLY A 84 3.06 0.39 14.91
CA GLY A 84 3.89 -0.81 14.96
C GLY A 84 3.83 -1.62 13.66
N LEU A 85 2.63 -1.84 13.11
CA LEU A 85 2.48 -2.52 11.82
C LEU A 85 3.07 -1.70 10.67
N ILE A 86 2.92 -0.38 10.65
CA ILE A 86 3.53 0.50 9.63
C ILE A 86 5.06 0.38 9.66
N LEU A 87 5.67 0.30 10.83
CA LEU A 87 7.12 0.08 10.98
C LEU A 87 7.52 -1.28 10.38
N ILE A 88 6.79 -2.35 10.68
CA ILE A 88 7.03 -3.69 10.14
C ILE A 88 6.91 -3.69 8.60
N LEU A 89 5.87 -3.06 8.06
CA LEU A 89 5.68 -2.94 6.62
C LEU A 89 6.81 -2.14 5.96
N THR A 90 7.24 -1.04 6.57
CA THR A 90 8.35 -0.23 6.07
C THR A 90 9.68 -1.00 6.10
N LEU A 91 9.90 -1.81 7.14
CA LEU A 91 11.04 -2.71 7.22
C LEU A 91 10.97 -3.77 6.11
N GLY A 92 9.80 -4.37 5.89
CA GLY A 92 9.57 -5.31 4.79
C GLY A 92 9.88 -4.69 3.42
N LEU A 93 9.40 -3.46 3.16
CA LEU A 93 9.73 -2.71 1.95
C LEU A 93 11.23 -2.44 1.83
N THR A 94 11.92 -2.20 2.95
CA THR A 94 13.37 -1.97 2.97
C THR A 94 14.13 -3.23 2.59
N ILE A 95 13.77 -4.38 3.18
CA ILE A 95 14.37 -5.68 2.89
C ILE A 95 14.14 -6.06 1.42
N TYR A 96 12.89 -5.91 0.95
CA TYR A 96 12.56 -6.15 -0.45
C TYR A 96 13.40 -5.30 -1.40
N GLY A 97 13.52 -4.00 -1.13
CA GLY A 97 14.31 -3.09 -1.94
C GLY A 97 15.80 -3.44 -1.96
N ALA A 98 16.35 -3.84 -0.82
CA ALA A 98 17.74 -4.29 -0.72
C ALA A 98 17.98 -5.58 -1.52
N ALA A 99 17.06 -6.53 -1.44
CA ALA A 99 17.16 -7.80 -2.17
C ALA A 99 16.96 -7.63 -3.69
N SER A 100 16.00 -6.78 -4.10
CA SER A 100 15.62 -6.67 -5.51
C SER A 100 16.46 -5.67 -6.30
N PHE A 101 16.93 -4.59 -5.66
CA PHE A 101 17.59 -3.46 -6.31
C PHE A 101 19.01 -3.16 -5.78
N GLY A 102 19.57 -4.08 -4.99
CA GLY A 102 20.87 -3.91 -4.34
C GLY A 102 22.10 -3.91 -5.28
N GLN A 103 21.96 -4.37 -6.49
CA GLN A 103 22.97 -4.25 -7.53
C GLN A 103 22.47 -3.28 -8.60
N ASP A 104 23.26 -2.23 -8.88
CA ASP A 104 23.03 -1.27 -9.97
C ASP A 104 23.03 -2.00 -11.33
N LYS A 105 21.97 -2.71 -11.62
CA LYS A 105 21.65 -3.07 -13.00
C LYS A 105 20.98 -1.84 -13.62
N SER A 106 21.81 -0.96 -14.15
CA SER A 106 21.40 0.19 -14.94
C SER A 106 20.80 -0.24 -16.30
N LYS A 107 19.85 -1.13 -16.27
CA LYS A 107 18.97 -1.41 -17.40
C LYS A 107 17.61 -0.84 -17.03
N SER A 108 17.39 0.37 -17.50
CA SER A 108 16.12 1.03 -17.68
C SER A 108 15.10 0.05 -18.29
N SER A 109 14.54 -0.80 -17.48
CA SER A 109 13.28 -1.43 -17.73
C SER A 109 12.23 -0.38 -17.38
N GLY A 110 11.38 0.02 -18.30
CA GLY A 110 10.46 1.17 -18.27
C GLY A 110 9.57 1.36 -17.04
N ASN A 111 9.93 0.82 -15.90
CA ASN A 111 9.24 0.98 -14.63
C ASN A 111 10.12 1.81 -13.67
N GLU A 112 9.70 3.02 -13.41
CA GLU A 112 10.39 3.99 -12.55
C GLU A 112 10.68 3.48 -11.13
N LEU A 113 9.93 2.48 -10.62
CA LEU A 113 10.13 1.93 -9.28
C LEU A 113 11.23 0.86 -9.19
N GLN A 114 11.85 0.45 -10.29
CA GLN A 114 12.84 -0.64 -10.32
C GLN A 114 14.29 -0.18 -10.06
N THR A 115 14.49 1.01 -9.52
CA THR A 115 15.81 1.48 -9.09
C THR A 115 15.86 1.62 -7.58
N LYS A 116 17.04 1.42 -6.97
CA LYS A 116 17.23 1.60 -5.53
C LYS A 116 16.77 2.98 -5.06
N ARG A 117 17.15 4.04 -5.77
CA ARG A 117 16.79 5.42 -5.42
C ARG A 117 15.27 5.63 -5.44
N SER A 118 14.59 5.18 -6.48
CA SER A 118 13.14 5.32 -6.60
C SER A 118 12.40 4.52 -5.53
N TRP A 119 12.91 3.32 -5.23
CA TRP A 119 12.34 2.50 -4.16
C TRP A 119 12.55 3.11 -2.78
N ASP A 120 13.70 3.74 -2.53
CA ASP A 120 13.96 4.45 -1.27
C ASP A 120 13.01 5.65 -1.10
N GLN A 121 12.73 6.39 -2.18
CA GLN A 121 11.73 7.45 -2.17
C GLN A 121 10.31 6.91 -1.91
N PHE A 122 9.95 5.80 -2.56
CA PHE A 122 8.65 5.16 -2.38
C PHE A 122 8.43 4.73 -0.93
N LYS A 123 9.36 3.99 -0.33
CA LYS A 123 9.23 3.54 1.07
C LYS A 123 9.21 4.70 2.06
N GLY A 124 10.00 5.75 1.81
CA GLY A 124 9.96 6.97 2.62
C GLY A 124 8.62 7.68 2.55
N GLY A 125 8.06 7.83 1.36
CA GLY A 125 6.71 8.35 1.14
C GLY A 125 5.65 7.50 1.84
N PHE A 126 5.74 6.17 1.72
CA PHE A 126 4.82 5.25 2.40
C PHE A 126 4.85 5.44 3.92
N PHE A 127 6.03 5.46 4.53
CA PHE A 127 6.15 5.64 5.98
C PHE A 127 5.53 6.95 6.46
N VAL A 128 5.87 8.07 5.82
CA VAL A 128 5.35 9.40 6.19
C VAL A 128 3.84 9.46 5.99
N GLY A 129 3.33 8.98 4.86
CA GLY A 129 1.90 8.95 4.56
C GLY A 129 1.11 8.10 5.55
N ALA A 130 1.61 6.91 5.86
CA ALA A 130 0.94 5.98 6.74
C ALA A 130 0.93 6.47 8.20
N CYS A 131 2.04 6.96 8.73
CA CYS A 131 2.07 7.53 10.08
C CYS A 131 1.22 8.80 10.19
N GLY A 132 1.28 9.68 9.20
CA GLY A 132 0.49 10.92 9.17
C GLY A 132 -1.02 10.64 9.14
N SER A 133 -1.45 9.71 8.29
CA SER A 133 -2.88 9.37 8.18
C SER A 133 -3.40 8.56 9.37
N ALA A 134 -2.58 7.71 9.98
CA ALA A 134 -2.92 7.04 11.23
C ALA A 134 -3.13 8.07 12.35
N GLY A 135 -2.26 9.08 12.46
CA GLY A 135 -2.40 10.19 13.41
C GLY A 135 -3.66 11.00 13.12
N PHE A 136 -3.93 11.33 11.87
CA PHE A 136 -5.17 12.02 11.48
C PHE A 136 -6.42 11.21 11.85
N ALA A 137 -6.45 9.92 11.53
CA ALA A 137 -7.56 9.04 11.88
C ALA A 137 -7.74 8.91 13.40
N PHE A 138 -6.65 8.86 14.17
CA PHE A 138 -6.69 8.88 15.64
C PHE A 138 -7.39 10.15 16.17
N ILE A 139 -7.03 11.33 15.63
CA ILE A 139 -7.67 12.60 16.02
C ILE A 139 -9.15 12.59 15.66
N CYS A 140 -9.52 12.14 14.46
CA CYS A 140 -10.91 12.02 14.04
C CYS A 140 -11.71 11.10 14.98
N LEU A 141 -11.17 9.93 15.29
CA LEU A 141 -11.84 8.95 16.15
C LEU A 141 -11.96 9.44 17.60
N SER A 142 -10.97 10.19 18.12
CA SER A 142 -11.04 10.78 19.44
C SER A 142 -12.09 11.89 19.57
N SER A 143 -12.44 12.52 18.44
CA SER A 143 -13.42 13.61 18.37
C SER A 143 -14.87 13.13 18.21
N ILE A 144 -15.10 11.83 17.94
CA ILE A 144 -16.43 11.25 17.73
C ILE A 144 -16.91 10.55 19.01
N PRO A 145 -17.92 11.11 19.74
CA PRO A 145 -18.36 10.57 21.02
C PRO A 145 -18.86 9.12 20.98
N THR A 146 -19.37 8.67 19.82
CA THR A 146 -19.92 7.32 19.63
C THR A 146 -18.87 6.21 19.54
N PHE A 147 -17.59 6.55 19.38
CA PHE A 147 -16.51 5.57 19.29
C PHE A 147 -15.94 5.17 20.65
N THR A 148 -16.29 5.88 21.70
CA THR A 148 -15.88 5.60 23.08
C THR A 148 -16.86 4.69 23.82
N LEU A 149 -17.95 4.24 23.18
CA LEU A 149 -18.97 3.41 23.80
C LEU A 149 -18.82 1.94 23.40
N SER A 150 -18.56 1.17 24.42
CA SER A 150 -18.69 -0.28 24.60
C SER A 150 -17.79 -1.15 23.70
#